data_e1221b620fcf8799556012f915508f6d
#
_entry.id   e1221b620fcf8799556012f915508f6d
#
_cell.length_a   1.000
_cell.length_b   1.000
_cell.length_c   1.000
_cell.angle_alpha   90.00
_cell.angle_beta   90.00
_cell.angle_gamma   90.00
#
_symmetry.space_group_name_H-M   'P 1'
#
loop_
_entity.id
_entity.type
_entity.pdbx_description
1 polymer ?
#
loop_
_entity_poly.entity_id
_entity_poly.type
_entity_poly.pdbx_seq_one_letter_code
_entity_poly.pdbx_strand_id
1 'polypeptide(L)'
;MKVSKNLRRAAVILALLALNTAPAFAQRGKWWQDERFRRELGLTSEQSTRLEEIFQKTQPTLRQRMQALDQAEKEFDQLVETGDDVSVLEHVEIVETARAELNKTRTMMLLRMRRSLTADQWAKFTALADQRNRDRRLR
;
A
#
# COMPACT_ATOMS: atom_id res chain seq x y z
N MET A 1 10.96 -28.86 21.98
CA MET A 1 10.67 -27.42 21.75
C MET A 1 9.21 -27.28 21.35
N LYS A 2 8.34 -26.93 22.29
CA LYS A 2 6.91 -26.70 22.03
C LYS A 2 6.75 -25.30 21.42
N VAL A 3 6.74 -25.20 20.10
CA VAL A 3 6.26 -24.00 19.41
C VAL A 3 4.78 -23.88 19.73
N SER A 4 4.41 -22.86 20.49
CA SER A 4 3.07 -22.72 21.03
C SER A 4 2.04 -22.69 19.89
N LYS A 5 0.97 -23.46 20.04
CA LYS A 5 -0.16 -23.53 19.08
C LYS A 5 -0.78 -22.15 18.83
N ASN A 6 -0.54 -21.20 19.72
CA ASN A 6 -1.05 -19.84 19.68
C ASN A 6 -0.36 -18.97 18.62
N LEU A 7 0.95 -19.20 18.38
CA LEU A 7 1.68 -18.47 17.32
C LEU A 7 1.17 -18.81 15.91
N ARG A 8 0.72 -20.06 15.71
CA ARG A 8 0.15 -20.51 14.42
C ARG A 8 -1.26 -19.95 14.16
N ARG A 9 -2.04 -19.73 15.23
CA ARG A 9 -3.40 -19.17 15.12
C ARG A 9 -3.37 -17.67 14.83
N ALA A 10 -2.48 -16.91 15.47
CA ALA A 10 -2.26 -15.49 15.17
C ALA A 10 -1.79 -15.27 13.73
N ALA A 11 -0.88 -16.11 13.22
CA ALA A 11 -0.41 -16.05 11.85
C ALA A 11 -1.51 -16.34 10.80
N VAL A 12 -2.48 -17.20 11.11
CA VAL A 12 -3.60 -17.54 10.21
C VAL A 12 -4.62 -16.41 10.12
N ILE A 13 -4.90 -15.71 11.24
CA ILE A 13 -5.84 -14.58 11.26
C ILE A 13 -5.24 -13.37 10.50
N LEU A 14 -3.95 -13.11 10.66
CA LEU A 14 -3.23 -12.08 9.87
C LEU A 14 -3.24 -12.37 8.36
N ALA A 15 -3.18 -13.65 7.97
CA ALA A 15 -3.23 -14.04 6.56
C ALA A 15 -4.62 -13.83 5.92
N LEU A 16 -5.70 -13.95 6.67
CA LEU A 16 -7.07 -13.72 6.16
C LEU A 16 -7.40 -12.23 5.97
N LEU A 17 -6.78 -11.34 6.74
CA LEU A 17 -6.94 -9.88 6.60
C LEU A 17 -6.05 -9.30 5.48
N ALA A 18 -5.04 -10.04 5.02
CA ALA A 18 -4.10 -9.60 3.98
C ALA A 18 -4.62 -9.72 2.54
N LEU A 19 -5.85 -10.22 2.32
CA LEU A 19 -6.41 -10.45 0.98
C LEU A 19 -6.94 -9.20 0.27
N ASN A 20 -6.91 -8.02 0.91
CA ASN A 20 -7.14 -6.76 0.22
C ASN A 20 -5.83 -6.24 -0.39
N THR A 21 -5.45 -6.79 -1.53
CA THR A 21 -4.36 -6.26 -2.33
C THR A 21 -4.74 -4.88 -2.85
N ALA A 22 -4.41 -3.83 -2.08
CA ALA A 22 -4.31 -2.50 -2.64
C ALA A 22 -3.44 -2.56 -3.90
N PRO A 23 -3.78 -1.79 -4.95
CA PRO A 23 -2.97 -1.80 -6.16
C PRO A 23 -1.51 -1.57 -5.78
N ALA A 24 -0.68 -2.55 -6.10
CA ALA A 24 0.72 -2.63 -5.69
C ALA A 24 1.60 -1.44 -6.13
N PHE A 25 1.03 -0.54 -6.91
CA PHE A 25 1.67 0.64 -7.47
C PHE A 25 2.00 1.73 -6.45
N ALA A 26 1.20 1.86 -5.40
CA ALA A 26 1.38 2.93 -4.41
C ALA A 26 2.41 2.60 -3.31
N GLN A 27 2.85 1.34 -3.21
CA GLN A 27 3.77 0.88 -2.18
C GLN A 27 5.25 0.96 -2.55
N ARG A 28 5.60 1.37 -3.76
CA ARG A 28 6.91 1.06 -4.34
C ARG A 28 7.70 2.28 -4.75
N GLY A 29 8.18 3.04 -3.77
CA GLY A 29 9.23 4.01 -3.98
C GLY A 29 8.95 5.02 -5.11
N LYS A 30 9.88 5.90 -5.33
CA LYS A 30 9.79 6.95 -6.34
C LYS A 30 10.17 6.40 -7.72
N TRP A 31 9.26 5.65 -8.37
CA TRP A 31 9.49 5.05 -9.70
C TRP A 31 9.86 6.10 -10.77
N TRP A 32 9.39 7.34 -10.63
CA TRP A 32 9.72 8.46 -11.53
C TRP A 32 11.17 8.95 -11.39
N GLN A 33 11.90 8.48 -10.39
CA GLN A 33 13.34 8.71 -10.22
C GLN A 33 14.19 7.53 -10.70
N ASP A 34 13.57 6.37 -10.93
CA ASP A 34 14.23 5.18 -11.46
C ASP A 34 14.59 5.42 -12.94
N GLU A 35 15.88 5.25 -13.29
CA GLU A 35 16.38 5.52 -14.65
C GLU A 35 15.71 4.65 -15.71
N ARG A 36 15.40 3.41 -15.41
CA ARG A 36 14.70 2.51 -16.33
C ARG A 36 13.31 3.05 -16.65
N PHE A 37 12.53 3.39 -15.63
CA PHE A 37 11.19 3.95 -15.81
C PHE A 37 11.24 5.29 -16.56
N ARG A 38 12.14 6.18 -16.17
CA ARG A 38 12.29 7.48 -16.83
C ARG A 38 12.58 7.33 -18.32
N ARG A 39 13.51 6.45 -18.68
CA ARG A 39 13.93 6.21 -20.07
C ARG A 39 12.82 5.54 -20.87
N GLU A 40 12.24 4.46 -20.35
CA GLU A 40 11.22 3.67 -21.07
C GLU A 40 9.91 4.43 -21.24
N LEU A 41 9.54 5.28 -20.28
CA LEU A 41 8.37 6.16 -20.39
C LEU A 41 8.64 7.44 -21.16
N GLY A 42 9.90 7.82 -21.38
CA GLY A 42 10.23 9.10 -21.98
C GLY A 42 9.74 10.27 -21.14
N LEU A 43 9.92 10.22 -19.82
CA LEU A 43 9.48 11.28 -18.91
C LEU A 43 10.25 12.58 -19.17
N THR A 44 9.52 13.68 -19.33
CA THR A 44 10.12 15.02 -19.35
C THR A 44 10.56 15.44 -17.94
N SER A 45 11.44 16.44 -17.88
CA SER A 45 11.85 17.02 -16.59
C SER A 45 10.67 17.63 -15.84
N GLU A 46 9.75 18.28 -16.55
CA GLU A 46 8.53 18.86 -15.97
C GLU A 46 7.60 17.79 -15.42
N GLN A 47 7.44 16.66 -16.15
CA GLN A 47 6.66 15.52 -15.65
C GLN A 47 7.28 14.94 -14.38
N SER A 48 8.58 14.73 -14.34
CA SER A 48 9.29 14.23 -13.18
C SER A 48 9.14 15.15 -11.96
N THR A 49 9.25 16.46 -12.16
CA THR A 49 9.03 17.47 -11.11
C THR A 49 7.60 17.42 -10.60
N ARG A 50 6.61 17.36 -11.50
CA ARG A 50 5.19 17.29 -11.11
C ARG A 50 4.86 16.02 -10.31
N LEU A 51 5.42 14.89 -10.71
CA LEU A 51 5.26 13.62 -9.98
C LEU A 51 5.85 13.70 -8.57
N GLU A 52 7.04 14.31 -8.44
CA GLU A 52 7.66 14.57 -7.14
C GLU A 52 6.82 15.47 -6.25
N GLU A 53 6.28 16.57 -6.80
CA GLU A 53 5.40 17.48 -6.07
C GLU A 53 4.12 16.78 -5.56
N ILE A 54 3.48 15.94 -6.40
CA ILE A 54 2.31 15.16 -6.00
C ILE A 54 2.65 14.25 -4.83
N PHE A 55 3.80 13.58 -4.90
CA PHE A 55 4.28 12.70 -3.82
C PHE A 55 4.54 13.48 -2.54
N GLN A 56 5.32 14.56 -2.61
CA GLN A 56 5.68 15.37 -1.44
C GLN A 56 4.44 15.94 -0.73
N LYS A 57 3.44 16.42 -1.48
CA LYS A 57 2.19 16.92 -0.93
C LYS A 57 1.35 15.83 -0.26
N THR A 58 1.44 14.58 -0.74
CA THR A 58 0.65 13.47 -0.22
C THR A 58 1.35 12.72 0.92
N GLN A 59 2.68 12.74 0.95
CA GLN A 59 3.50 11.96 1.89
C GLN A 59 3.13 12.14 3.37
N PRO A 60 2.87 13.35 3.90
CA PRO A 60 2.49 13.52 5.30
C PRO A 60 1.19 12.77 5.65
N THR A 61 0.18 12.87 4.77
CA THR A 61 -1.10 12.17 4.94
C THR A 61 -0.92 10.65 4.83
N LEU A 62 -0.11 10.17 3.88
CA LEU A 62 0.20 8.73 3.76
C LEU A 62 0.84 8.20 5.05
N ARG A 63 1.82 8.92 5.59
CA ARG A 63 2.50 8.53 6.83
C ARG A 63 1.53 8.48 8.00
N GLN A 64 0.67 9.49 8.14
CA GLN A 64 -0.35 9.52 9.19
C GLN A 64 -1.32 8.34 9.07
N ARG A 65 -1.79 8.02 7.84
CA ARG A 65 -2.71 6.90 7.61
C ARG A 65 -2.04 5.53 7.85
N MET A 66 -0.77 5.40 7.49
CA MET A 66 0.01 4.19 7.80
C MET A 66 0.17 3.98 9.31
N GLN A 67 0.48 5.04 10.05
CA GLN A 67 0.59 4.97 11.51
C GLN A 67 -0.75 4.62 12.18
N ALA A 68 -1.86 5.20 11.68
CA ALA A 68 -3.19 4.89 12.20
C ALA A 68 -3.57 3.42 11.97
N LEU A 69 -3.25 2.86 10.79
CA LEU A 69 -3.49 1.45 10.50
C LEU A 69 -2.61 0.55 11.38
N ASP A 70 -1.31 0.83 11.48
CA ASP A 70 -0.37 0.07 12.31
C ASP A 70 -0.79 0.05 13.78
N GLN A 71 -1.27 1.17 14.31
CA GLN A 71 -1.80 1.26 15.67
C GLN A 71 -3.08 0.43 15.84
N ALA A 72 -4.03 0.54 14.91
CA ALA A 72 -5.27 -0.20 14.94
C ALA A 72 -5.02 -1.73 14.86
N GLU A 73 -4.08 -2.16 14.01
CA GLU A 73 -3.71 -3.58 13.90
C GLU A 73 -3.06 -4.12 15.19
N LYS A 74 -2.19 -3.34 15.84
CA LYS A 74 -1.59 -3.71 17.14
C LYS A 74 -2.63 -3.86 18.25
N GLU A 75 -3.58 -2.93 18.32
CA GLU A 75 -4.66 -3.00 19.31
C GLU A 75 -5.58 -4.19 19.03
N PHE A 76 -5.86 -4.47 17.77
CA PHE A 76 -6.62 -5.64 17.33
C PHE A 76 -5.95 -6.95 17.76
N ASP A 77 -4.64 -7.10 17.54
CA ASP A 77 -3.90 -8.30 17.96
C ASP A 77 -3.99 -8.54 19.47
N GLN A 78 -3.92 -7.48 20.28
CA GLN A 78 -4.09 -7.57 21.74
C GLN A 78 -5.52 -8.00 22.12
N LEU A 79 -6.54 -7.45 21.46
CA LEU A 79 -7.93 -7.78 21.72
C LEU A 79 -8.29 -9.22 21.34
N VAL A 80 -7.70 -9.75 20.26
CA VAL A 80 -7.89 -11.17 19.87
C VAL A 80 -7.41 -12.13 20.95
N GLU A 81 -6.39 -11.75 21.72
CA GLU A 81 -5.87 -12.60 22.80
C GLU A 81 -6.68 -12.51 24.10
N THR A 82 -7.24 -11.34 24.42
CA THR A 82 -7.79 -11.06 25.75
C THR A 82 -9.21 -10.47 25.75
N GLY A 83 -9.73 -10.07 24.60
CA GLY A 83 -11.02 -9.40 24.44
C GLY A 83 -12.20 -10.36 24.34
N ASP A 84 -13.40 -9.82 24.49
CA ASP A 84 -14.65 -10.51 24.20
C ASP A 84 -15.04 -10.32 22.71
N ASP A 85 -16.01 -11.11 22.25
CA ASP A 85 -16.44 -11.13 20.84
C ASP A 85 -16.92 -9.75 20.35
N VAL A 86 -17.59 -8.98 21.19
CA VAL A 86 -18.14 -7.66 20.82
C VAL A 86 -16.99 -6.68 20.61
N SER A 87 -16.06 -6.58 21.56
CA SER A 87 -14.88 -5.71 21.47
C SER A 87 -14.00 -6.05 20.26
N VAL A 88 -13.83 -7.34 19.97
CA VAL A 88 -13.06 -7.79 18.80
C VAL A 88 -13.75 -7.37 17.50
N LEU A 89 -15.07 -7.56 17.37
CA LEU A 89 -15.81 -7.19 16.17
C LEU A 89 -15.84 -5.67 15.94
N GLU A 90 -16.03 -4.88 17.00
CA GLU A 90 -15.95 -3.42 16.90
C GLU A 90 -14.57 -2.97 16.42
N HIS A 91 -13.51 -3.63 16.91
CA HIS A 91 -12.15 -3.24 16.51
C HIS A 91 -11.80 -3.66 15.08
N VAL A 92 -12.42 -4.73 14.53
CA VAL A 92 -12.33 -5.07 13.10
C VAL A 92 -12.77 -3.87 12.23
N GLU A 93 -13.86 -3.21 12.58
CA GLU A 93 -14.34 -2.04 11.84
C GLU A 93 -13.34 -0.88 11.87
N ILE A 94 -12.66 -0.67 13.00
CA ILE A 94 -11.62 0.35 13.14
C ILE A 94 -10.44 0.04 12.21
N VAL A 95 -9.97 -1.20 12.19
CA VAL A 95 -8.87 -1.65 11.31
C VAL A 95 -9.25 -1.48 9.84
N GLU A 96 -10.45 -1.94 9.45
CA GLU A 96 -10.91 -1.84 8.06
C GLU A 96 -11.11 -0.38 7.63
N THR A 97 -11.61 0.48 8.49
CA THR A 97 -11.73 1.92 8.24
C THR A 97 -10.35 2.55 8.02
N ALA A 98 -9.38 2.27 8.89
CA ALA A 98 -8.01 2.78 8.76
C ALA A 98 -7.36 2.30 7.45
N ARG A 99 -7.58 1.04 7.08
CA ARG A 99 -7.10 0.46 5.83
C ARG A 99 -7.74 1.11 4.60
N ALA A 100 -9.05 1.32 4.63
CA ALA A 100 -9.78 2.00 3.56
C ALA A 100 -9.29 3.44 3.35
N GLU A 101 -9.04 4.19 4.41
CA GLU A 101 -8.54 5.56 4.33
C GLU A 101 -7.11 5.62 3.77
N LEU A 102 -6.24 4.69 4.15
CA LEU A 102 -4.90 4.58 3.56
C LEU A 102 -4.98 4.26 2.05
N ASN A 103 -5.81 3.29 1.67
CA ASN A 103 -6.00 2.90 0.28
C ASN A 103 -6.59 4.04 -0.56
N LYS A 104 -7.54 4.78 -0.04
CA LYS A 104 -8.12 5.97 -0.67
C LYS A 104 -7.06 7.03 -0.95
N THR A 105 -6.21 7.33 0.04
CA THR A 105 -5.12 8.29 -0.11
C THR A 105 -4.12 7.85 -1.20
N ARG A 106 -3.73 6.58 -1.21
CA ARG A 106 -2.86 6.00 -2.26
C ARG A 106 -3.48 6.08 -3.65
N THR A 107 -4.75 5.71 -3.76
CA THR A 107 -5.49 5.74 -5.04
C THR A 107 -5.59 7.15 -5.58
N MET A 108 -5.89 8.13 -4.73
CA MET A 108 -5.96 9.53 -5.15
C MET A 108 -4.61 10.09 -5.59
N MET A 109 -3.52 9.72 -4.91
CA MET A 109 -2.17 10.05 -5.35
C MET A 109 -1.88 9.47 -6.73
N LEU A 110 -2.14 8.17 -6.92
CA LEU A 110 -1.92 7.50 -8.21
C LEU A 110 -2.74 8.12 -9.34
N LEU A 111 -4.00 8.48 -9.07
CA LEU A 111 -4.86 9.15 -10.05
C LEU A 111 -4.29 10.51 -10.48
N ARG A 112 -3.76 11.29 -9.54
CA ARG A 112 -3.10 12.57 -9.85
C ARG A 112 -1.83 12.35 -10.68
N MET A 113 -1.02 11.34 -10.34
CA MET A 113 0.18 10.96 -11.10
C MET A 113 -0.19 10.52 -12.52
N ARG A 114 -1.22 9.67 -12.67
CA ARG A 114 -1.73 9.26 -14.00
C ARG A 114 -2.09 10.46 -14.87
N ARG A 115 -2.74 11.48 -14.30
CA ARG A 115 -3.12 12.70 -15.04
C ARG A 115 -1.94 13.54 -15.49
N SER A 116 -0.75 13.29 -14.95
CA SER A 116 0.50 13.94 -15.37
C SER A 116 1.20 13.21 -16.52
N LEU A 117 0.68 12.06 -16.94
CA LEU A 117 1.22 11.21 -18.01
C LEU A 117 0.29 11.21 -19.21
N THR A 118 0.86 10.95 -20.40
CA THR A 118 0.07 10.63 -21.59
C THR A 118 -0.53 9.23 -21.48
N ALA A 119 -1.52 8.91 -22.33
CA ALA A 119 -2.11 7.58 -22.38
C ALA A 119 -1.06 6.50 -22.70
N ASP A 120 -0.14 6.76 -23.64
CA ASP A 120 0.95 5.83 -23.98
C ASP A 120 1.94 5.64 -22.84
N GLN A 121 2.31 6.70 -22.15
CA GLN A 121 3.17 6.62 -20.96
C GLN A 121 2.51 5.80 -19.85
N TRP A 122 1.21 5.99 -19.64
CA TRP A 122 0.47 5.21 -18.65
C TRP A 122 0.40 3.73 -19.00
N ALA A 123 0.15 3.37 -20.26
CA ALA A 123 0.15 1.99 -20.74
C ALA A 123 1.53 1.32 -20.54
N LYS A 124 2.61 2.01 -20.86
CA LYS A 124 3.98 1.55 -20.62
C LYS A 124 4.28 1.40 -19.13
N PHE A 125 3.85 2.36 -18.32
CA PHE A 125 4.02 2.30 -16.86
C PHE A 125 3.36 1.05 -16.26
N THR A 126 2.11 0.75 -16.63
CA THR A 126 1.39 -0.42 -16.12
C THR A 126 2.09 -1.72 -16.53
N ALA A 127 2.55 -1.82 -17.79
CA ALA A 127 3.27 -2.99 -18.29
C ALA A 127 4.60 -3.23 -17.53
N LEU A 128 5.39 -2.16 -17.30
CA LEU A 128 6.65 -2.24 -16.53
C LEU A 128 6.40 -2.61 -15.06
N ALA A 129 5.37 -2.05 -14.46
CA ALA A 129 5.01 -2.35 -13.09
C ALA A 129 4.58 -3.82 -12.92
N ASP A 130 3.82 -4.36 -13.86
CA ASP A 130 3.40 -5.77 -13.87
C ASP A 130 4.58 -6.72 -14.07
N GLN A 131 5.51 -6.38 -14.97
CA GLN A 131 6.74 -7.14 -15.17
C GLN A 131 7.57 -7.19 -13.88
N ARG A 132 7.79 -6.04 -13.25
CA ARG A 132 8.53 -5.96 -11.97
C ARG A 132 7.86 -6.78 -10.86
N ASN A 133 6.53 -6.89 -10.86
CA ASN A 133 5.78 -7.69 -9.90
C ASN A 133 5.99 -9.18 -10.14
N ARG A 134 5.98 -9.63 -11.40
CA ARG A 134 6.26 -11.02 -11.76
C ARG A 134 7.66 -11.42 -11.34
N ASP A 135 8.66 -10.61 -11.67
CA ASP A 135 10.07 -10.87 -11.34
C ASP A 135 10.32 -11.02 -9.83
N ARG A 136 9.57 -10.29 -9.00
CA ARG A 136 9.66 -10.40 -7.53
C ARG A 136 9.03 -11.67 -6.97
N ARG A 137 7.99 -12.19 -7.61
CA ARG A 137 7.31 -13.42 -7.16
C ARG A 137 8.13 -14.68 -7.48
N LEU A 138 9.07 -14.57 -8.40
CA LEU A 138 9.93 -15.68 -8.84
C LEU A 138 11.27 -15.78 -8.07
N ARG A 139 11.53 -14.82 -7.14
CA ARG A 139 12.71 -14.81 -6.26
C ARG A 139 12.35 -15.21 -4.84
#